data_cfe1786152f0596b9ccae9e04e0f065a
#
_entry.id   cfe1786152f0596b9ccae9e04e0f065a
#
_cell.length_a   1.000
_cell.length_b   1.000
_cell.length_c   1.000
_cell.angle_alpha   90.00
_cell.angle_beta   90.00
_cell.angle_gamma   90.00
#
_symmetry.space_group_name_H-M   'P 1'
#
loop_
_entity.id
_entity.type
_entity.pdbx_description
1 polymer ?
#
loop_
_entity_poly.entity_id
_entity_poly.type
_entity_poly.pdbx_seq_one_letter_code
_entity_poly.pdbx_strand_id
1 'polypeptide(L)'
;LLIDDIQNWSGKEETQNEFFHIFNALHQAGKQIVLTSDVPAVEVKSLAERLVSRFSWGLTVDIQPPDVETREAILRQKAKAQHLDIDNEVILYLAENISGNVRFLENAITKLTAQASVMHHDIDMTLARRVVNEILPTIRRRVNVNAIIQAVSQHFDIPADKLIEKGRGTQEVSKARQVAMY
;
A
#
# COMPACT_ATOMS: atom_id res chain seq x y z
N LEU A 1 15.51 -20.00 0.41
CA LEU A 1 15.02 -19.25 -0.74
C LEU A 1 14.11 -18.13 -0.25
N LEU A 2 14.37 -16.90 -0.73
CA LEU A 2 13.51 -15.74 -0.50
C LEU A 2 13.01 -15.24 -1.86
N ILE A 3 11.71 -15.02 -2.01
CA ILE A 3 11.10 -14.45 -3.23
C ILE A 3 10.12 -13.40 -2.82
N ASP A 4 10.24 -12.23 -3.42
CA ASP A 4 9.40 -11.07 -3.18
C ASP A 4 8.38 -10.92 -4.31
N ASP A 5 7.18 -10.44 -3.97
CA ASP A 5 6.14 -10.05 -4.91
C ASP A 5 5.66 -11.18 -5.85
N ILE A 6 5.24 -12.33 -5.30
CA ILE A 6 4.75 -13.47 -6.10
C ILE A 6 3.50 -13.14 -6.93
N GLN A 7 2.74 -12.08 -6.60
CA GLN A 7 1.61 -11.62 -7.43
C GLN A 7 2.05 -11.24 -8.86
N ASN A 8 3.35 -10.93 -9.07
CA ASN A 8 3.91 -10.66 -10.39
C ASN A 8 4.02 -11.91 -11.28
N TRP A 9 3.72 -13.10 -10.75
CA TRP A 9 3.66 -14.33 -11.54
C TRP A 9 2.30 -14.54 -12.21
N SER A 10 1.34 -13.66 -11.98
CA SER A 10 0.05 -13.68 -12.66
C SER A 10 0.22 -13.83 -14.18
N GLY A 11 -0.34 -14.92 -14.75
CA GLY A 11 -0.25 -15.22 -16.19
C GLY A 11 1.12 -15.69 -16.70
N LYS A 12 2.12 -15.89 -15.84
CA LYS A 12 3.46 -16.38 -16.23
C LYS A 12 3.59 -17.90 -15.99
N GLU A 13 2.96 -18.69 -16.82
CA GLU A 13 2.87 -20.15 -16.63
C GLU A 13 4.25 -20.84 -16.54
N GLU A 14 5.21 -20.46 -17.38
CA GLU A 14 6.56 -21.03 -17.35
C GLU A 14 7.26 -20.77 -16.00
N THR A 15 7.21 -19.53 -15.51
CA THR A 15 7.77 -19.18 -14.19
C THR A 15 7.11 -19.96 -13.07
N GLN A 16 5.80 -20.12 -13.12
CA GLN A 16 5.05 -20.89 -12.13
C GLN A 16 5.41 -22.38 -12.16
N ASN A 17 5.63 -22.94 -13.37
CA ASN A 17 6.04 -24.33 -13.55
C ASN A 17 7.44 -24.58 -12.97
N GLU A 18 8.39 -23.74 -13.33
CA GLU A 18 9.76 -23.82 -12.82
C GLU A 18 9.80 -23.68 -11.29
N PHE A 19 9.07 -22.69 -10.77
CA PHE A 19 9.01 -22.51 -9.33
C PHE A 19 8.38 -23.71 -8.61
N PHE A 20 7.38 -24.34 -9.19
CA PHE A 20 6.77 -25.54 -8.60
C PHE A 20 7.81 -26.68 -8.42
N HIS A 21 8.72 -26.87 -9.39
CA HIS A 21 9.79 -27.85 -9.27
C HIS A 21 10.83 -27.45 -8.21
N ILE A 22 11.23 -26.17 -8.19
CA ILE A 22 12.13 -25.62 -7.18
C ILE A 22 11.54 -25.75 -5.77
N PHE A 23 10.26 -25.43 -5.62
CA PHE A 23 9.56 -25.54 -4.35
C PHE A 23 9.62 -26.98 -3.81
N ASN A 24 9.25 -27.96 -4.65
CA ASN A 24 9.25 -29.36 -4.26
C ASN A 24 10.67 -29.85 -3.86
N ALA A 25 11.68 -29.49 -4.63
CA ALA A 25 13.07 -29.87 -4.33
C ALA A 25 13.56 -29.28 -2.99
N LEU A 26 13.28 -28.00 -2.75
CA LEU A 26 13.65 -27.33 -1.50
C LEU A 26 12.87 -27.86 -0.30
N HIS A 27 11.57 -28.09 -0.47
CA HIS A 27 10.71 -28.63 0.57
C HIS A 27 11.16 -30.05 0.98
N GLN A 28 11.45 -30.94 0.00
CA GLN A 28 11.97 -32.29 0.26
C GLN A 28 13.33 -32.24 0.95
N ALA A 29 14.17 -31.27 0.60
CA ALA A 29 15.47 -31.06 1.24
C ALA A 29 15.40 -30.37 2.61
N GLY A 30 14.20 -30.10 3.13
CA GLY A 30 13.98 -29.41 4.42
C GLY A 30 14.50 -27.97 4.46
N LYS A 31 14.55 -27.28 3.31
CA LYS A 31 15.06 -25.92 3.22
C LYS A 31 13.95 -24.88 3.44
N GLN A 32 14.31 -23.77 4.07
CA GLN A 32 13.39 -22.67 4.30
C GLN A 32 13.05 -21.93 3.00
N ILE A 33 11.77 -21.70 2.78
CA ILE A 33 11.22 -20.88 1.70
C ILE A 33 10.42 -19.74 2.35
N VAL A 34 10.66 -18.51 1.93
CA VAL A 34 9.90 -17.33 2.34
C VAL A 34 9.43 -16.62 1.08
N LEU A 35 8.14 -16.34 1.01
CA LEU A 35 7.49 -15.68 -0.11
C LEU A 35 6.74 -14.46 0.41
N THR A 36 6.72 -13.38 -0.34
CA THR A 36 5.86 -12.22 -0.05
C THR A 36 4.85 -11.99 -1.16
N SER A 37 3.74 -11.36 -0.83
CA SER A 37 2.69 -10.99 -1.78
C SER A 37 1.89 -9.80 -1.25
N ASP A 38 1.42 -8.95 -2.15
CA ASP A 38 0.49 -7.84 -1.82
C ASP A 38 -0.94 -8.32 -1.51
N VAL A 39 -1.28 -9.54 -1.94
CA VAL A 39 -2.59 -10.16 -1.75
C VAL A 39 -2.43 -11.63 -1.35
N PRO A 40 -3.41 -12.22 -0.67
CA PRO A 40 -3.41 -13.66 -0.41
C PRO A 40 -3.21 -14.47 -1.68
N ALA A 41 -2.48 -15.59 -1.61
CA ALA A 41 -2.17 -16.43 -2.78
C ALA A 41 -3.42 -16.88 -3.56
N VAL A 42 -4.53 -17.09 -2.85
CA VAL A 42 -5.83 -17.45 -3.44
C VAL A 42 -6.45 -16.34 -4.29
N GLU A 43 -6.05 -15.09 -4.08
CA GLU A 43 -6.54 -13.92 -4.80
C GLU A 43 -5.64 -13.52 -5.96
N VAL A 44 -4.45 -14.11 -6.07
CA VAL A 44 -3.54 -13.85 -7.19
C VAL A 44 -4.15 -14.42 -8.47
N LYS A 45 -4.52 -13.53 -9.40
CA LYS A 45 -5.14 -13.93 -10.67
C LYS A 45 -4.22 -14.87 -11.45
N SER A 46 -4.79 -15.93 -12.02
CA SER A 46 -4.06 -16.89 -12.85
C SER A 46 -2.84 -17.54 -12.18
N LEU A 47 -2.84 -17.63 -10.85
CA LEU A 47 -1.87 -18.45 -10.13
C LEU A 47 -2.36 -19.91 -10.16
N ALA A 48 -1.49 -20.84 -10.52
CA ALA A 48 -1.81 -22.26 -10.62
C ALA A 48 -2.27 -22.82 -9.25
N GLU A 49 -3.39 -23.53 -9.21
CA GLU A 49 -3.97 -24.10 -7.99
C GLU A 49 -2.98 -24.98 -7.21
N ARG A 50 -2.10 -25.68 -7.93
CA ARG A 50 -1.04 -26.49 -7.32
C ARG A 50 -0.04 -25.66 -6.50
N LEU A 51 0.24 -24.40 -6.89
CA LEU A 51 1.08 -23.48 -6.10
C LEU A 51 0.31 -22.96 -4.89
N VAL A 52 -0.96 -22.55 -5.08
CA VAL A 52 -1.84 -22.12 -3.99
C VAL A 52 -1.92 -23.19 -2.90
N SER A 53 -2.12 -24.46 -3.31
CA SER A 53 -2.14 -25.59 -2.39
C SER A 53 -0.82 -25.77 -1.63
N ARG A 54 0.33 -25.59 -2.30
CA ARG A 54 1.65 -25.68 -1.67
C ARG A 54 1.90 -24.56 -0.66
N PHE A 55 1.50 -23.35 -0.98
CA PHE A 55 1.64 -22.21 -0.08
C PHE A 55 0.82 -22.37 1.20
N SER A 56 -0.31 -23.06 1.11
CA SER A 56 -1.15 -23.38 2.27
C SER A 56 -0.53 -24.41 3.23
N TRP A 57 0.55 -25.07 2.85
CA TRP A 57 1.27 -26.00 3.76
C TRP A 57 2.16 -25.26 4.76
N GLY A 58 2.50 -24.01 4.48
CA GLY A 58 3.32 -23.18 5.33
C GLY A 58 2.52 -22.29 6.27
N LEU A 59 3.24 -21.43 6.98
CA LEU A 59 2.65 -20.36 7.77
C LEU A 59 2.42 -19.13 6.90
N THR A 60 1.17 -18.71 6.80
CA THR A 60 0.81 -17.42 6.18
C THR A 60 0.55 -16.40 7.28
N VAL A 61 1.23 -15.27 7.19
CA VAL A 61 1.10 -14.16 8.15
C VAL A 61 0.75 -12.89 7.38
N ASP A 62 -0.29 -12.20 7.86
CA ASP A 62 -0.67 -10.90 7.33
C ASP A 62 0.10 -9.78 8.06
N ILE A 63 0.69 -8.86 7.27
CA ILE A 63 1.43 -7.71 7.80
C ILE A 63 0.54 -6.48 7.66
N GLN A 64 0.00 -6.03 8.79
CA GLN A 64 -0.86 -4.85 8.85
C GLN A 64 -0.06 -3.55 8.75
N PRO A 65 -0.67 -2.46 8.25
CA PRO A 65 -0.07 -1.14 8.33
C PRO A 65 0.31 -0.79 9.78
N PRO A 66 1.44 -0.11 10.00
CA PRO A 66 1.90 0.25 11.33
C PRO A 66 0.95 1.25 12.01
N ASP A 67 0.74 1.09 13.31
CA ASP A 67 0.08 2.08 14.17
C ASP A 67 0.96 3.33 14.38
N VAL A 68 0.45 4.35 15.09
CA VAL A 68 1.18 5.61 15.29
C VAL A 68 2.50 5.40 16.03
N GLU A 69 2.49 4.56 17.07
CA GLU A 69 3.68 4.28 17.89
C GLU A 69 4.76 3.58 17.07
N THR A 70 4.36 2.59 16.29
CA THR A 70 5.26 1.88 15.36
C THR A 70 5.81 2.83 14.30
N ARG A 71 4.97 3.73 13.72
CA ARG A 71 5.42 4.74 12.76
C ARG A 71 6.43 5.71 13.37
N GLU A 72 6.20 6.14 14.61
CA GLU A 72 7.15 6.97 15.35
C GLU A 72 8.50 6.26 15.52
N ALA A 73 8.49 4.99 15.94
CA ALA A 73 9.70 4.19 16.10
C ALA A 73 10.46 4.03 14.77
N ILE A 74 9.75 3.79 13.67
CA ILE A 74 10.33 3.69 12.32
C ILE A 74 10.98 5.03 11.92
N LEU A 75 10.27 6.15 12.09
CA LEU A 75 10.80 7.48 11.77
C LEU A 75 12.06 7.80 12.56
N ARG A 76 12.08 7.53 13.88
CA ARG A 76 13.27 7.70 14.73
C ARG A 76 14.44 6.85 14.24
N GLN A 77 14.19 5.58 13.92
CA GLN A 77 15.24 4.69 13.41
C GLN A 77 15.81 5.19 12.09
N LYS A 78 14.94 5.63 11.17
CA LYS A 78 15.38 6.15 9.85
C LYS A 78 16.12 7.48 9.98
N ALA A 79 15.67 8.40 10.82
CA ALA A 79 16.39 9.65 11.14
C ALA A 79 17.77 9.37 11.70
N LYS A 80 17.88 8.47 12.68
CA LYS A 80 19.16 8.06 13.27
C LYS A 80 20.11 7.44 12.23
N ALA A 81 19.60 6.58 11.36
CA ALA A 81 20.40 5.93 10.31
C ALA A 81 20.97 6.94 9.28
N GLN A 82 20.31 8.09 9.13
CA GLN A 82 20.76 9.19 8.24
C GLN A 82 21.47 10.31 9.00
N HIS A 83 21.76 10.12 10.29
CA HIS A 83 22.40 11.11 11.19
C HIS A 83 21.66 12.45 11.24
N LEU A 84 20.32 12.40 11.15
CA LEU A 84 19.48 13.58 11.25
C LEU A 84 19.08 13.84 12.68
N ASP A 85 19.24 15.09 13.10
CA ASP A 85 18.69 15.57 14.36
C ASP A 85 17.30 16.17 14.08
N ILE A 86 16.27 15.49 14.55
CA ILE A 86 14.87 15.86 14.33
C ILE A 86 14.17 15.88 15.70
N ASP A 87 13.55 17.00 15.99
CA ASP A 87 12.80 17.17 17.23
C ASP A 87 11.69 16.13 17.41
N ASN A 88 11.46 15.73 18.64
CA ASN A 88 10.42 14.75 19.00
C ASN A 88 9.03 15.17 18.53
N GLU A 89 8.72 16.47 18.59
CA GLU A 89 7.44 17.02 18.13
C GLU A 89 7.25 16.85 16.62
N VAL A 90 8.31 17.03 15.85
CA VAL A 90 8.30 16.82 14.38
C VAL A 90 8.09 15.35 14.06
N ILE A 91 8.79 14.44 14.73
CA ILE A 91 8.64 12.99 14.55
C ILE A 91 7.19 12.56 14.83
N LEU A 92 6.63 13.00 15.96
CA LEU A 92 5.26 12.68 16.34
C LEU A 92 4.26 13.22 15.30
N TYR A 93 4.43 14.47 14.88
CA TYR A 93 3.58 15.08 13.86
C TYR A 93 3.60 14.29 12.54
N LEU A 94 4.77 13.84 12.09
CA LEU A 94 4.89 13.00 10.89
C LEU A 94 4.17 11.65 11.09
N ALA A 95 4.36 11.00 12.25
CA ALA A 95 3.75 9.71 12.57
C ALA A 95 2.21 9.77 12.60
N GLU A 96 1.64 10.86 13.09
CA GLU A 96 0.19 11.06 13.15
C GLU A 96 -0.42 11.36 11.78
N ASN A 97 0.27 12.15 10.96
CA ASN A 97 -0.29 12.67 9.70
C ASN A 97 0.04 11.82 8.47
N ILE A 98 1.12 11.02 8.49
CA ILE A 98 1.50 10.13 7.38
C ILE A 98 1.02 8.72 7.71
N SER A 99 -0.17 8.38 7.24
CA SER A 99 -0.74 7.03 7.34
C SER A 99 -0.42 6.20 6.09
N GLY A 100 -0.56 4.88 6.19
CA GLY A 100 -0.37 3.96 5.08
C GLY A 100 0.90 3.12 5.22
N ASN A 101 1.65 2.91 4.13
CA ASN A 101 2.81 2.05 4.14
C ASN A 101 4.09 2.79 4.59
N VAL A 102 5.08 2.01 5.03
CA VAL A 102 6.38 2.52 5.50
C VAL A 102 7.12 3.35 4.45
N ARG A 103 6.89 3.11 3.16
CA ARG A 103 7.51 3.86 2.05
C ARG A 103 7.16 5.35 2.08
N PHE A 104 5.96 5.71 2.58
CA PHE A 104 5.60 7.12 2.76
C PHE A 104 6.40 7.78 3.89
N LEU A 105 6.69 7.05 4.96
CA LEU A 105 7.53 7.53 6.06
C LEU A 105 8.98 7.74 5.58
N GLU A 106 9.52 6.80 4.82
CA GLU A 106 10.84 6.92 4.19
C GLU A 106 10.93 8.11 3.23
N ASN A 107 9.90 8.29 2.40
CA ASN A 107 9.80 9.45 1.50
C ASN A 107 9.77 10.77 2.28
N ALA A 108 9.06 10.82 3.43
CA ALA A 108 9.02 11.99 4.27
C ALA A 108 10.42 12.36 4.80
N ILE A 109 11.16 11.40 5.36
CA ILE A 109 12.54 11.62 5.82
C ILE A 109 13.43 12.10 4.66
N THR A 110 13.36 11.43 3.50
CA THR A 110 14.15 11.82 2.32
C THR A 110 13.84 13.25 1.87
N LYS A 111 12.56 13.63 1.83
CA LYS A 111 12.15 14.99 1.45
C LYS A 111 12.59 16.04 2.48
N LEU A 112 12.43 15.75 3.78
CA LEU A 112 12.89 16.64 4.86
C LEU A 112 14.40 16.91 4.73
N THR A 113 15.18 15.83 4.56
CA THR A 113 16.64 15.94 4.40
C THR A 113 17.02 16.78 3.18
N ALA A 114 16.39 16.50 2.04
CA ALA A 114 16.67 17.23 0.80
C ALA A 114 16.32 18.72 0.92
N GLN A 115 15.14 19.05 1.46
CA GLN A 115 14.70 20.43 1.59
C GLN A 115 15.52 21.21 2.65
N ALA A 116 15.83 20.59 3.79
CA ALA A 116 16.69 21.18 4.82
C ALA A 116 18.09 21.49 4.27
N SER A 117 18.68 20.54 3.51
CA SER A 117 19.99 20.73 2.88
C SER A 117 19.99 21.87 1.86
N VAL A 118 18.97 21.96 1.00
CA VAL A 118 18.86 23.02 -0.02
C VAL A 118 18.66 24.40 0.60
N MET A 119 17.88 24.47 1.68
CA MET A 119 17.55 25.73 2.34
C MET A 119 18.59 26.15 3.38
N HIS A 120 19.56 25.28 3.72
CA HIS A 120 20.50 25.45 4.84
C HIS A 120 19.81 25.79 6.16
N HIS A 121 18.67 25.14 6.40
CA HIS A 121 17.86 25.28 7.60
C HIS A 121 17.71 23.96 8.34
N ASP A 122 17.55 24.04 9.65
CA ASP A 122 17.22 22.88 10.48
C ASP A 122 15.83 22.33 10.14
N ILE A 123 15.61 21.05 10.46
CA ILE A 123 14.33 20.40 10.26
C ILE A 123 13.36 20.84 11.37
N ASP A 124 12.51 21.80 11.04
CA ASP A 124 11.52 22.36 11.95
C ASP A 124 10.08 21.91 11.61
N MET A 125 9.13 22.29 12.45
CA MET A 125 7.71 22.01 12.27
C MET A 125 7.13 22.63 10.98
N THR A 126 7.66 23.76 10.52
CA THR A 126 7.22 24.44 9.31
C THR A 126 7.55 23.59 8.07
N LEU A 127 8.77 23.07 8.05
CA LEU A 127 9.24 22.16 7.00
C LEU A 127 8.45 20.84 7.03
N ALA A 128 8.21 20.28 8.22
CA ALA A 128 7.42 19.08 8.39
C ALA A 128 6.00 19.21 7.82
N ARG A 129 5.31 20.32 8.12
CA ARG A 129 3.97 20.62 7.58
C ARG A 129 3.96 20.70 6.06
N ARG A 130 4.98 21.33 5.47
CA ARG A 130 5.11 21.41 4.00
C ARG A 130 5.26 20.02 3.40
N VAL A 131 6.16 19.20 3.92
CA VAL A 131 6.42 17.85 3.42
C VAL A 131 5.17 16.97 3.56
N VAL A 132 4.47 17.02 4.69
CA VAL A 132 3.21 16.30 4.88
C VAL A 132 2.18 16.71 3.83
N ASN A 133 1.99 18.01 3.58
CA ASN A 133 1.05 18.51 2.58
C ASN A 133 1.40 18.06 1.15
N GLU A 134 2.68 17.84 0.84
CA GLU A 134 3.11 17.29 -0.45
C GLU A 134 2.84 15.77 -0.57
N ILE A 135 2.90 15.04 0.55
CA ILE A 135 2.72 13.58 0.57
C ILE A 135 1.23 13.20 0.66
N LEU A 136 0.43 13.92 1.44
CA LEU A 136 -0.99 13.63 1.67
C LEU A 136 -1.81 13.43 0.38
N PRO A 137 -1.67 14.22 -0.70
CA PRO A 137 -2.40 13.99 -1.95
C PRO A 137 -2.07 12.63 -2.57
N THR A 138 -0.83 12.14 -2.42
CA THR A 138 -0.40 10.84 -2.93
C THR A 138 -0.99 9.70 -2.11
N ILE A 139 -1.09 9.86 -0.79
CA ILE A 139 -1.74 8.90 0.11
C ILE A 139 -3.24 8.83 -0.17
N ARG A 140 -3.89 9.99 -0.33
CA ARG A 140 -5.34 10.13 -0.57
C ARG A 140 -5.76 9.71 -1.98
N ARG A 141 -4.86 9.68 -2.96
CA ARG A 141 -5.14 9.26 -4.35
C ARG A 141 -5.47 7.78 -4.53
N ARG A 142 -5.46 6.96 -3.50
CA ARG A 142 -6.23 5.72 -3.50
C ARG A 142 -7.71 6.08 -3.37
N VAL A 143 -8.26 6.58 -4.47
CA VAL A 143 -9.69 6.85 -4.58
C VAL A 143 -10.40 5.51 -4.38
N ASN A 144 -10.96 5.35 -3.20
CA ASN A 144 -11.76 4.19 -2.87
C ASN A 144 -13.06 4.27 -3.69
N VAL A 145 -13.48 3.16 -4.28
CA VAL A 145 -14.75 3.05 -5.03
C VAL A 145 -15.90 3.67 -4.24
N ASN A 146 -15.95 3.46 -2.92
CA ASN A 146 -16.97 4.05 -2.05
C ASN A 146 -16.88 5.59 -2.01
N ALA A 147 -15.70 6.18 -2.05
CA ALA A 147 -15.54 7.64 -2.09
C ALA A 147 -16.01 8.22 -3.44
N ILE A 148 -15.78 7.53 -4.55
CA ILE A 148 -16.32 7.90 -5.86
C ILE A 148 -17.83 7.83 -5.84
N ILE A 149 -18.41 6.72 -5.37
CA ILE A 149 -19.86 6.52 -5.29
C ILE A 149 -20.50 7.61 -4.44
N GLN A 150 -19.91 7.94 -3.29
CA GLN A 150 -20.41 9.00 -2.41
C GLN A 150 -20.34 10.39 -3.07
N ALA A 151 -19.22 10.72 -3.72
CA ALA A 151 -19.07 11.99 -4.43
C ALA A 151 -20.06 12.14 -5.58
N VAL A 152 -20.26 11.07 -6.36
CA VAL A 152 -21.24 11.05 -7.47
C VAL A 152 -22.67 11.10 -6.94
N SER A 153 -22.96 10.36 -5.86
CA SER A 153 -24.26 10.39 -5.18
C SER A 153 -24.63 11.81 -4.72
N GLN A 154 -23.71 12.52 -4.11
CA GLN A 154 -23.91 13.91 -3.68
C GLN A 154 -24.06 14.88 -4.87
N HIS A 155 -23.24 14.72 -5.91
CA HIS A 155 -23.26 15.63 -7.06
C HIS A 155 -24.54 15.51 -7.91
N PHE A 156 -25.07 14.30 -8.06
CA PHE A 156 -26.27 14.04 -8.87
C PHE A 156 -27.55 13.94 -8.03
N ASP A 157 -27.44 14.09 -6.71
CA ASP A 157 -28.55 13.91 -5.74
C ASP A 157 -29.27 12.55 -5.91
N ILE A 158 -28.46 11.49 -6.15
CA ILE A 158 -28.94 10.13 -6.36
C ILE A 158 -28.43 9.26 -5.21
N PRO A 159 -29.30 8.52 -4.49
CA PRO A 159 -28.87 7.61 -3.44
C PRO A 159 -27.79 6.61 -3.91
N ALA A 160 -26.76 6.40 -3.10
CA ALA A 160 -25.62 5.52 -3.42
C ALA A 160 -26.06 4.09 -3.81
N ASP A 161 -27.10 3.58 -3.16
CA ASP A 161 -27.65 2.24 -3.45
C ASP A 161 -28.13 2.14 -4.91
N LYS A 162 -28.75 3.17 -5.45
CA LYS A 162 -29.19 3.22 -6.86
C LYS A 162 -28.04 3.27 -7.85
N LEU A 163 -26.88 3.76 -7.44
CA LEU A 163 -25.66 3.74 -8.28
C LEU A 163 -25.06 2.34 -8.37
N ILE A 164 -25.19 1.52 -7.32
CA ILE A 164 -24.59 0.17 -7.21
C ILE A 164 -25.57 -0.91 -7.74
N GLU A 165 -26.88 -0.65 -7.71
CA GLU A 165 -27.92 -1.61 -8.09
C GLU A 165 -27.73 -2.11 -9.54
N LYS A 166 -27.78 -3.44 -9.74
CA LYS A 166 -27.72 -4.06 -11.07
C LYS A 166 -29.04 -3.87 -11.82
N GLY A 167 -29.03 -3.14 -12.91
CA GLY A 167 -30.22 -2.98 -13.76
C GLY A 167 -30.19 -1.67 -14.55
N ARG A 168 -31.19 -1.53 -15.49
CA ARG A 168 -31.41 -0.28 -16.21
C ARG A 168 -32.05 0.75 -15.27
N GLY A 169 -31.26 1.75 -14.87
CA GLY A 169 -31.76 2.92 -14.16
C GLY A 169 -32.37 3.96 -15.09
N THR A 170 -32.90 5.05 -14.50
CA THR A 170 -33.29 6.24 -15.27
C THR A 170 -32.09 6.82 -16.03
N GLN A 171 -32.35 7.68 -17.00
CA GLN A 171 -31.29 8.32 -17.80
C GLN A 171 -30.26 9.06 -16.89
N GLU A 172 -30.73 9.68 -15.82
CA GLU A 172 -29.88 10.35 -14.82
C GLU A 172 -29.00 9.38 -14.05
N VAL A 173 -29.55 8.25 -13.59
CA VAL A 173 -28.78 7.19 -12.92
C VAL A 173 -27.73 6.59 -13.87
N SER A 174 -28.09 6.41 -15.14
CA SER A 174 -27.15 5.88 -16.14
C SER A 174 -25.99 6.86 -16.38
N LYS A 175 -26.26 8.14 -16.46
CA LYS A 175 -25.24 9.20 -16.60
C LYS A 175 -24.34 9.29 -15.37
N ALA A 176 -24.92 9.23 -14.17
CA ALA A 176 -24.17 9.24 -12.92
C ALA A 176 -23.24 8.01 -12.80
N ARG A 177 -23.71 6.80 -13.18
CA ARG A 177 -22.88 5.59 -13.23
C ARG A 177 -21.72 5.73 -14.22
N GLN A 178 -21.95 6.33 -15.40
CA GLN A 178 -20.86 6.57 -16.35
C GLN A 178 -19.78 7.49 -15.76
N VAL A 179 -20.18 8.58 -15.07
CA VAL A 179 -19.23 9.47 -14.40
C VAL A 179 -18.46 8.75 -13.28
N ALA A 180 -19.12 7.86 -12.54
CA ALA A 180 -18.45 7.07 -11.49
C ALA A 180 -17.42 6.06 -12.04
N MET A 181 -17.56 5.64 -13.31
CA MET A 181 -16.65 4.68 -13.95
C MET A 181 -15.43 5.36 -14.62
N TYR A 182 -15.49 6.67 -14.81
CA TYR A 182 -14.42 7.47 -15.43
C TYR A 182 -13.44 7.99 -14.39
#